data_2e967f4177822a95ddd0a1f15d0e05aa
#
_entry.id   2e967f4177822a95ddd0a1f15d0e05aa
#
_cell.length_a   1.000
_cell.length_b   1.000
_cell.length_c   1.000
_cell.angle_alpha   90.00
_cell.angle_beta   90.00
_cell.angle_gamma   90.00
#
_symmetry.space_group_name_H-M   'P 1'
#
loop_
_entity.id
_entity.type
_entity.pdbx_description
1 polymer ?
#
loop_
_entity_poly.entity_id
_entity_poly.type
_entity_poly.pdbx_seq_one_letter_code
_entity_poly.pdbx_strand_id
1 'polypeptide(L)'
;MTEGLKWTVNHVAKSDDKHLELMSEENVKKANEFHKSFPQYTVTPLQDLAELASYLGVKSIHCKDESNRFGLNAFKVLGGSYAMGRYIAKEVGKDISELPYAVLSSEELRKEFGQATFFTATDGNHGRGVAWAAKRLGQKAVVRMPKGTTKTRFDNIAKEGATVTIEEVNYDDCVRMAAAEAAKTEHGIIVQDTAWDGYEEIPSWIMQGYGTMVMEADQQLKEAGIDRPTHVFVQAGVGSLAGAVVGYFAHKYKENPPVMVVCEASAADCLYRSAMKESGDLVNVGGDLQTIMAGLACGEANTIGWDILRNHVSVFASCPDWMSAKATRIYANPLGNDPHIVSGESGSVPLGLCFTALHDEDAKDLKEALKLDENSNVLVISTEGDTDPVRYREIVWDGLYGTNESLSK
;
A
#
# COMPACT_ATOMS: atom_id res chain seq x y z
N MET A 1 -10.45 7.84 -23.37
CA MET A 1 -11.73 7.57 -22.65
C MET A 1 -11.47 7.54 -21.15
N THR A 2 -12.28 8.30 -20.39
CA THR A 2 -12.15 8.45 -18.94
C THR A 2 -13.42 8.00 -18.22
N GLU A 3 -14.19 7.09 -18.85
CA GLU A 3 -15.47 6.63 -18.30
C GLU A 3 -15.32 6.07 -16.89
N GLY A 4 -16.05 6.63 -15.94
CA GLY A 4 -16.01 6.25 -14.52
C GLY A 4 -14.87 6.84 -13.71
N LEU A 5 -13.86 7.47 -14.32
CA LEU A 5 -12.83 8.20 -13.60
C LEU A 5 -13.42 9.47 -12.97
N LYS A 6 -13.15 9.67 -11.67
CA LYS A 6 -13.43 10.92 -10.97
C LYS A 6 -12.17 11.38 -10.25
N TRP A 7 -11.97 12.66 -10.13
CA TRP A 7 -10.83 13.22 -9.42
C TRP A 7 -11.16 14.60 -8.85
N THR A 8 -10.40 15.03 -7.87
CA THR A 8 -10.49 16.38 -7.30
C THR A 8 -9.12 16.89 -6.90
N VAL A 9 -8.85 18.16 -7.15
CA VAL A 9 -7.74 18.87 -6.52
C VAL A 9 -8.06 18.98 -5.02
N ASN A 10 -7.04 18.85 -4.20
CA ASN A 10 -7.21 18.93 -2.77
C ASN A 10 -7.49 20.36 -2.30
N HIS A 11 -8.71 20.62 -1.87
CA HIS A 11 -9.17 21.88 -1.24
C HIS A 11 -9.56 21.68 0.22
N VAL A 12 -9.22 20.54 0.80
CA VAL A 12 -9.58 20.18 2.18
C VAL A 12 -8.94 21.15 3.17
N ALA A 13 -9.71 21.57 4.15
CA ALA A 13 -9.17 22.34 5.28
C ALA A 13 -8.05 21.58 5.97
N LYS A 14 -6.88 22.21 6.09
CA LYS A 14 -5.70 21.58 6.69
C LYS A 14 -5.91 21.37 8.18
N SER A 15 -5.31 20.31 8.72
CA SER A 15 -5.22 20.04 10.16
C SER A 15 -3.91 20.62 10.73
N ASP A 16 -3.66 20.33 12.00
CA ASP A 16 -2.40 20.68 12.67
C ASP A 16 -1.20 19.80 12.28
N ASP A 17 -1.43 18.83 11.36
CA ASP A 17 -0.41 17.95 10.75
C ASP A 17 0.43 17.17 11.80
N LYS A 18 -0.16 16.86 12.94
CA LYS A 18 0.53 16.25 14.07
C LYS A 18 1.16 14.88 13.78
N HIS A 19 0.67 14.20 12.75
CA HIS A 19 1.16 12.86 12.40
C HIS A 19 2.29 12.84 11.35
N LEU A 20 2.66 13.98 10.75
CA LEU A 20 3.71 14.02 9.74
C LEU A 20 5.06 13.51 10.27
N GLU A 21 5.40 13.83 11.53
CA GLU A 21 6.66 13.42 12.17
C GLU A 21 6.79 11.89 12.30
N LEU A 22 5.70 11.14 12.26
CA LEU A 22 5.74 9.67 12.23
C LEU A 22 6.56 9.15 11.03
N MET A 23 6.56 9.91 9.92
CA MET A 23 7.22 9.55 8.68
C MET A 23 8.56 10.29 8.47
N SER A 24 9.16 10.82 9.54
CA SER A 24 10.51 11.40 9.48
C SER A 24 11.54 10.37 8.99
N GLU A 25 12.60 10.87 8.36
CA GLU A 25 13.70 10.00 7.89
C GLU A 25 14.30 9.16 9.05
N GLU A 26 14.36 9.71 10.26
CA GLU A 26 14.86 9.00 11.44
C GLU A 26 13.98 7.79 11.76
N ASN A 27 12.66 7.99 11.85
CA ASN A 27 11.70 6.93 12.17
C ASN A 27 11.67 5.84 11.09
N VAL A 28 11.66 6.25 9.82
CA VAL A 28 11.67 5.32 8.69
C VAL A 28 13.01 4.56 8.61
N LYS A 29 14.13 5.19 8.96
CA LYS A 29 15.44 4.53 9.03
C LYS A 29 15.44 3.41 10.06
N LYS A 30 14.85 3.61 11.23
CA LYS A 30 14.73 2.54 12.25
C LYS A 30 13.99 1.33 11.69
N ALA A 31 12.91 1.54 10.93
CA ALA A 31 12.18 0.46 10.28
C ALA A 31 13.01 -0.22 9.18
N ASN A 32 13.74 0.55 8.38
CA ASN A 32 14.60 0.01 7.33
C ASN A 32 15.74 -0.83 7.91
N GLU A 33 16.44 -0.36 8.96
CA GLU A 33 17.49 -1.13 9.63
C GLU A 33 16.95 -2.41 10.29
N PHE A 34 15.75 -2.34 10.87
CA PHE A 34 15.07 -3.53 11.37
C PHE A 34 14.83 -4.56 10.25
N HIS A 35 14.29 -4.16 9.10
CA HIS A 35 14.05 -5.07 7.98
C HIS A 35 15.36 -5.63 7.41
N LYS A 36 16.42 -4.83 7.31
CA LYS A 36 17.75 -5.27 6.89
C LYS A 36 18.35 -6.36 7.78
N SER A 37 17.91 -6.45 9.03
CA SER A 37 18.38 -7.49 9.94
C SER A 37 17.85 -8.90 9.61
N PHE A 38 16.79 -9.00 8.79
CA PHE A 38 16.24 -10.30 8.38
C PHE A 38 17.09 -10.96 7.28
N PRO A 39 17.39 -12.25 7.38
CA PRO A 39 18.16 -12.96 6.34
C PRO A 39 17.49 -12.96 4.95
N GLN A 40 16.17 -12.77 4.90
CA GLN A 40 15.39 -12.73 3.67
C GLN A 40 15.28 -11.34 3.05
N TYR A 41 15.84 -10.32 3.72
CA TYR A 41 15.75 -8.97 3.20
C TYR A 41 16.59 -8.80 1.95
N THR A 42 15.97 -8.18 0.94
CA THR A 42 16.65 -7.65 -0.23
C THR A 42 15.98 -6.34 -0.61
N VAL A 43 16.74 -5.39 -1.11
CA VAL A 43 16.18 -4.18 -1.71
C VAL A 43 15.40 -4.60 -2.95
N THR A 44 14.13 -4.21 -3.04
CA THR A 44 13.31 -4.50 -4.20
C THR A 44 13.66 -3.58 -5.39
N PRO A 45 13.45 -4.01 -6.64
CA PRO A 45 13.83 -3.21 -7.79
C PRO A 45 13.10 -1.87 -7.88
N LEU A 46 13.80 -0.85 -8.36
CA LEU A 46 13.22 0.34 -8.99
C LEU A 46 13.38 0.16 -10.49
N GLN A 47 12.30 -0.13 -11.17
CA GLN A 47 12.27 -0.40 -12.61
C GLN A 47 12.15 0.91 -13.40
N ASP A 48 13.04 1.11 -14.36
CA ASP A 48 12.99 2.25 -15.28
C ASP A 48 12.12 1.89 -16.50
N LEU A 49 11.07 2.66 -16.75
CA LEU A 49 10.15 2.52 -17.89
C LEU A 49 10.46 3.60 -18.95
N ALA A 50 11.68 3.61 -19.44
CA ALA A 50 12.22 4.67 -20.29
C ALA A 50 11.47 4.80 -21.64
N GLU A 51 11.11 3.67 -22.27
CA GLU A 51 10.37 3.67 -23.54
C GLU A 51 8.92 4.17 -23.32
N LEU A 52 8.29 3.77 -22.21
CA LEU A 52 6.97 4.26 -21.84
C LEU A 52 7.00 5.77 -21.51
N ALA A 53 8.02 6.24 -20.80
CA ALA A 53 8.20 7.66 -20.50
C ALA A 53 8.35 8.49 -21.78
N SER A 54 9.17 8.01 -22.72
CA SER A 54 9.34 8.62 -24.04
C SER A 54 8.04 8.65 -24.84
N TYR A 55 7.29 7.54 -24.86
CA TYR A 55 5.99 7.44 -25.52
C TYR A 55 4.96 8.43 -24.96
N LEU A 56 4.95 8.63 -23.63
CA LEU A 56 4.03 9.53 -22.93
C LEU A 56 4.50 10.98 -22.86
N GLY A 57 5.74 11.28 -23.29
CA GLY A 57 6.29 12.64 -23.35
C GLY A 57 6.65 13.22 -21.99
N VAL A 58 7.12 12.41 -21.05
CA VAL A 58 7.68 12.81 -19.75
C VAL A 58 9.15 12.44 -19.64
N LYS A 59 9.88 13.03 -18.70
CA LYS A 59 11.32 12.83 -18.55
C LYS A 59 11.66 11.41 -18.09
N SER A 60 10.94 10.87 -17.12
CA SER A 60 11.13 9.50 -16.64
C SER A 60 9.90 8.96 -15.94
N ILE A 61 9.70 7.64 -15.99
CA ILE A 61 8.74 6.90 -15.18
C ILE A 61 9.49 5.75 -14.51
N HIS A 62 9.48 5.74 -13.18
CA HIS A 62 10.07 4.68 -12.38
C HIS A 62 9.01 3.95 -11.58
N CYS A 63 9.08 2.63 -11.58
CA CYS A 63 8.19 1.75 -10.82
C CYS A 63 8.94 1.07 -9.68
N LYS A 64 8.59 1.35 -8.42
CA LYS A 64 9.05 0.55 -7.29
C LYS A 64 8.27 -0.76 -7.26
N ASP A 65 8.96 -1.86 -7.52
CA ASP A 65 8.35 -3.19 -7.69
C ASP A 65 8.49 -4.03 -6.42
N GLU A 66 7.40 -4.12 -5.66
CA GLU A 66 7.32 -4.86 -4.39
C GLU A 66 6.90 -6.34 -4.55
N SER A 67 6.78 -6.85 -5.76
CA SER A 67 6.34 -8.23 -6.01
C SER A 67 7.24 -9.30 -5.38
N ASN A 68 8.49 -8.97 -5.08
CA ASN A 68 9.45 -9.91 -4.50
C ASN A 68 9.77 -9.64 -3.02
N ARG A 69 9.06 -8.72 -2.35
CA ARG A 69 9.33 -8.38 -0.95
C ARG A 69 9.26 -9.61 -0.04
N PHE A 70 10.38 -9.98 0.58
CA PHE A 70 10.55 -11.15 1.44
C PHE A 70 10.07 -12.49 0.82
N GLY A 71 9.92 -12.56 -0.51
CA GLY A 71 9.36 -13.72 -1.21
C GLY A 71 7.85 -13.90 -1.00
N LEU A 72 7.13 -12.86 -0.57
CA LEU A 72 5.70 -12.92 -0.26
C LEU A 72 4.79 -12.32 -1.35
N ASN A 73 5.38 -11.90 -2.46
CA ASN A 73 4.64 -11.34 -3.59
C ASN A 73 3.84 -10.05 -3.27
N ALA A 74 4.16 -9.36 -2.16
CA ALA A 74 3.53 -8.10 -1.76
C ALA A 74 4.29 -7.39 -0.63
N PHE A 75 4.12 -6.06 -0.51
CA PHE A 75 4.80 -5.17 0.42
C PHE A 75 4.34 -5.27 1.87
N LYS A 76 3.13 -5.74 2.15
CA LYS A 76 2.45 -5.58 3.45
C LYS A 76 3.17 -6.21 4.64
N VAL A 77 4.06 -7.16 4.39
CA VAL A 77 4.95 -7.74 5.42
C VAL A 77 5.81 -6.67 6.12
N LEU A 78 6.18 -5.60 5.43
CA LEU A 78 6.98 -4.50 6.01
C LEU A 78 6.27 -3.89 7.23
N GLY A 79 4.99 -3.56 7.09
CA GLY A 79 4.21 -2.99 8.19
C GLY A 79 3.98 -3.99 9.32
N GLY A 80 3.50 -5.19 8.99
CA GLY A 80 3.18 -6.22 9.99
C GLY A 80 4.39 -6.65 10.80
N SER A 81 5.54 -6.91 10.16
CA SER A 81 6.76 -7.35 10.86
C SER A 81 7.32 -6.26 11.77
N TYR A 82 7.37 -5.01 11.29
CA TYR A 82 7.88 -3.90 12.10
C TYR A 82 6.98 -3.60 13.30
N ALA A 83 5.66 -3.57 13.11
CA ALA A 83 4.72 -3.36 14.20
C ALA A 83 4.83 -4.45 15.29
N MET A 84 4.96 -5.71 14.89
CA MET A 84 5.17 -6.81 15.84
C MET A 84 6.50 -6.69 16.57
N GLY A 85 7.59 -6.32 15.87
CA GLY A 85 8.89 -6.06 16.48
C GLY A 85 8.83 -4.91 17.49
N ARG A 86 8.17 -3.80 17.15
CA ARG A 86 7.94 -2.65 18.02
C ARG A 86 7.11 -3.00 19.25
N TYR A 87 6.06 -3.82 19.07
CA TYR A 87 5.26 -4.29 20.19
C TYR A 87 6.11 -5.12 21.16
N ILE A 88 6.87 -6.10 20.68
CA ILE A 88 7.75 -6.91 21.53
C ILE A 88 8.79 -6.02 22.22
N ALA A 89 9.42 -5.09 21.50
CA ALA A 89 10.40 -4.17 22.04
C ALA A 89 9.83 -3.34 23.21
N LYS A 90 8.61 -2.80 23.05
CA LYS A 90 7.89 -2.05 24.06
C LYS A 90 7.65 -2.90 25.34
N GLU A 91 7.17 -4.14 25.17
CA GLU A 91 6.85 -5.03 26.28
C GLU A 91 8.09 -5.44 27.10
N VAL A 92 9.25 -5.59 26.44
CA VAL A 92 10.51 -5.90 27.13
C VAL A 92 11.31 -4.65 27.52
N GLY A 93 10.77 -3.45 27.30
CA GLY A 93 11.39 -2.19 27.71
C GLY A 93 12.67 -1.82 26.96
N LYS A 94 12.82 -2.25 25.69
CA LYS A 94 13.99 -1.99 24.82
C LYS A 94 13.64 -1.12 23.62
N ASP A 95 14.63 -0.41 23.06
CA ASP A 95 14.45 0.24 21.75
C ASP A 95 14.53 -0.81 20.65
N ILE A 96 13.78 -0.61 19.56
CA ILE A 96 13.76 -1.57 18.43
C ILE A 96 15.14 -1.73 17.77
N SER A 97 16.00 -0.72 17.84
CA SER A 97 17.37 -0.80 17.33
C SER A 97 18.26 -1.81 18.07
N GLU A 98 17.89 -2.15 19.32
CA GLU A 98 18.55 -3.17 20.12
C GLU A 98 18.07 -4.59 19.81
N LEU A 99 17.00 -4.72 19.04
CA LEU A 99 16.31 -5.97 18.76
C LEU A 99 16.33 -6.34 17.26
N PRO A 100 17.51 -6.52 16.63
CA PRO A 100 17.57 -7.07 15.28
C PRO A 100 16.95 -8.47 15.25
N TYR A 101 16.60 -8.96 14.06
CA TYR A 101 15.93 -10.24 13.87
C TYR A 101 16.58 -11.41 14.67
N ALA A 102 17.90 -11.49 14.69
CA ALA A 102 18.61 -12.55 15.42
C ALA A 102 18.31 -12.53 16.93
N VAL A 103 18.14 -11.34 17.52
CA VAL A 103 17.75 -11.19 18.94
C VAL A 103 16.26 -11.48 19.11
N LEU A 104 15.39 -10.91 18.24
CA LEU A 104 13.94 -11.12 18.32
C LEU A 104 13.53 -12.59 18.17
N SER A 105 14.28 -13.37 17.40
CA SER A 105 14.03 -14.80 17.17
C SER A 105 14.75 -15.72 18.17
N SER A 106 15.52 -15.16 19.13
CA SER A 106 16.30 -15.94 20.10
C SER A 106 15.44 -16.64 21.14
N GLU A 107 15.96 -17.70 21.71
CA GLU A 107 15.32 -18.41 22.85
C GLU A 107 15.30 -17.55 24.12
N GLU A 108 16.33 -16.72 24.31
CA GLU A 108 16.45 -15.82 25.45
C GLU A 108 15.30 -14.81 25.45
N LEU A 109 15.06 -14.14 24.32
CA LEU A 109 13.97 -13.18 24.23
C LEU A 109 12.61 -13.87 24.32
N ARG A 110 12.46 -15.09 23.77
CA ARG A 110 11.22 -15.87 23.91
C ARG A 110 10.92 -16.22 25.35
N LYS A 111 11.93 -16.50 26.17
CA LYS A 111 11.75 -16.73 27.62
C LYS A 111 11.40 -15.45 28.36
N GLU A 112 11.95 -14.30 27.95
CA GLU A 112 11.67 -12.98 28.53
C GLU A 112 10.27 -12.49 28.20
N PHE A 113 9.91 -12.49 26.91
CA PHE A 113 8.63 -11.97 26.39
C PHE A 113 7.47 -12.95 26.54
N GLY A 114 7.72 -14.24 26.36
CA GLY A 114 6.69 -15.28 26.27
C GLY A 114 6.12 -15.48 24.84
N GLN A 115 4.88 -15.96 24.77
CA GLN A 115 4.18 -16.18 23.52
C GLN A 115 2.89 -15.36 23.46
N ALA A 116 2.81 -14.48 22.47
CA ALA A 116 1.62 -13.71 22.12
C ALA A 116 0.87 -14.34 20.93
N THR A 117 -0.41 -13.98 20.81
CA THR A 117 -1.23 -14.30 19.64
C THR A 117 -1.62 -13.01 18.93
N PHE A 118 -1.14 -12.84 17.72
CA PHE A 118 -1.42 -11.67 16.89
C PHE A 118 -2.64 -11.92 16.01
N PHE A 119 -3.64 -11.05 16.13
CA PHE A 119 -4.90 -11.12 15.40
C PHE A 119 -4.94 -10.08 14.29
N THR A 120 -5.52 -10.43 13.15
CA THR A 120 -5.78 -9.47 12.08
C THR A 120 -6.94 -9.90 11.20
N ALA A 121 -7.55 -8.93 10.50
CA ALA A 121 -8.44 -9.19 9.38
C ALA A 121 -7.76 -8.78 8.07
N THR A 122 -8.05 -9.48 6.97
CA THR A 122 -7.38 -9.25 5.69
C THR A 122 -8.13 -9.83 4.50
N ASP A 123 -7.96 -9.21 3.35
CA ASP A 123 -8.27 -9.77 2.03
C ASP A 123 -7.17 -10.73 1.51
N GLY A 124 -5.95 -10.71 2.13
CA GLY A 124 -4.84 -11.59 1.75
C GLY A 124 -3.47 -11.13 2.22
N ASN A 125 -2.95 -10.05 1.63
CA ASN A 125 -1.54 -9.65 1.76
C ASN A 125 -1.11 -9.24 3.18
N HIS A 126 -1.95 -8.49 3.88
CA HIS A 126 -1.65 -8.06 5.25
C HIS A 126 -1.60 -9.27 6.20
N GLY A 127 -2.63 -10.13 6.16
CA GLY A 127 -2.66 -11.34 6.99
C GLY A 127 -1.51 -12.29 6.69
N ARG A 128 -1.11 -12.43 5.41
CA ARG A 128 0.07 -13.21 5.05
C ARG A 128 1.34 -12.64 5.66
N GLY A 129 1.52 -11.32 5.61
CA GLY A 129 2.66 -10.63 6.23
C GLY A 129 2.71 -10.81 7.74
N VAL A 130 1.56 -10.68 8.43
CA VAL A 130 1.43 -10.92 9.88
C VAL A 130 1.74 -12.38 10.22
N ALA A 131 1.16 -13.35 9.50
CA ALA A 131 1.40 -14.77 9.71
C ALA A 131 2.88 -15.13 9.51
N TRP A 132 3.50 -14.62 8.44
CA TRP A 132 4.92 -14.81 8.14
C TRP A 132 5.82 -14.27 9.25
N ALA A 133 5.55 -13.06 9.73
CA ALA A 133 6.31 -12.44 10.81
C ALA A 133 6.12 -13.19 12.13
N ALA A 134 4.89 -13.54 12.51
CA ALA A 134 4.60 -14.29 13.71
C ALA A 134 5.38 -15.59 13.77
N LYS A 135 5.33 -16.38 12.70
CA LYS A 135 6.08 -17.66 12.61
C LYS A 135 7.58 -17.47 12.86
N ARG A 136 8.19 -16.43 12.27
CA ARG A 136 9.63 -16.17 12.39
C ARG A 136 10.04 -15.64 13.76
N LEU A 137 9.14 -14.91 14.40
CA LEU A 137 9.35 -14.40 15.75
C LEU A 137 8.90 -15.40 16.83
N GLY A 138 8.50 -16.63 16.45
CA GLY A 138 8.05 -17.66 17.38
C GLY A 138 6.73 -17.36 18.07
N GLN A 139 5.89 -16.53 17.45
CA GLN A 139 4.59 -16.09 17.93
C GLN A 139 3.45 -16.79 17.18
N LYS A 140 2.22 -16.65 17.65
CA LYS A 140 1.02 -17.17 16.99
C LYS A 140 0.33 -16.07 16.17
N ALA A 141 -0.37 -16.47 15.11
CA ALA A 141 -1.24 -15.60 14.32
C ALA A 141 -2.62 -16.20 14.11
N VAL A 142 -3.65 -15.37 14.23
CA VAL A 142 -5.05 -15.67 13.90
C VAL A 142 -5.52 -14.65 12.87
N VAL A 143 -6.02 -15.14 11.73
CA VAL A 143 -6.38 -14.30 10.60
C VAL A 143 -7.83 -14.54 10.21
N ARG A 144 -8.64 -13.47 10.21
CA ARG A 144 -10.03 -13.46 9.75
C ARG A 144 -10.09 -12.88 8.34
N MET A 145 -10.73 -13.60 7.43
CA MET A 145 -10.88 -13.17 6.03
C MET A 145 -12.35 -12.93 5.70
N PRO A 146 -12.68 -11.88 4.91
CA PRO A 146 -14.05 -11.59 4.55
C PRO A 146 -14.61 -12.59 3.55
N LYS A 147 -15.94 -12.61 3.45
CA LYS A 147 -16.68 -13.33 2.41
C LYS A 147 -16.15 -13.01 1.02
N GLY A 148 -16.07 -14.03 0.17
CA GLY A 148 -15.60 -13.89 -1.22
C GLY A 148 -14.09 -14.00 -1.39
N THR A 149 -13.32 -14.15 -0.31
CA THR A 149 -11.88 -14.43 -0.39
C THR A 149 -11.61 -15.72 -1.16
N THR A 150 -10.64 -15.68 -2.09
CA THR A 150 -10.29 -16.86 -2.89
C THR A 150 -9.53 -17.91 -2.07
N LYS A 151 -9.70 -19.18 -2.46
CA LYS A 151 -8.96 -20.29 -1.83
C LYS A 151 -7.45 -20.10 -1.90
N THR A 152 -6.93 -19.53 -2.99
CA THR A 152 -5.51 -19.26 -3.17
C THR A 152 -4.99 -18.31 -2.08
N ARG A 153 -5.71 -17.23 -1.78
CA ARG A 153 -5.34 -16.27 -0.73
C ARG A 153 -5.39 -16.90 0.66
N PHE A 154 -6.45 -17.66 0.94
CA PHE A 154 -6.56 -18.45 2.18
C PHE A 154 -5.37 -19.40 2.36
N ASP A 155 -5.07 -20.22 1.35
CA ASP A 155 -3.97 -21.20 1.39
C ASP A 155 -2.60 -20.52 1.57
N ASN A 156 -2.40 -19.36 0.98
CA ASN A 156 -1.15 -18.60 1.11
C ASN A 156 -0.90 -18.12 2.55
N ILE A 157 -1.95 -17.79 3.29
CA ILE A 157 -1.83 -17.40 4.71
C ILE A 157 -1.66 -18.67 5.58
N ALA A 158 -2.44 -19.70 5.34
CA ALA A 158 -2.40 -20.94 6.11
C ALA A 158 -1.01 -21.62 6.03
N LYS A 159 -0.33 -21.57 4.88
CA LYS A 159 1.06 -22.07 4.70
C LYS A 159 2.07 -21.38 5.61
N GLU A 160 1.82 -20.12 6.00
CA GLU A 160 2.66 -19.42 6.97
C GLU A 160 2.43 -19.89 8.42
N GLY A 161 1.46 -20.78 8.66
CA GLY A 161 1.21 -21.40 9.97
C GLY A 161 0.23 -20.66 10.86
N ALA A 162 -0.51 -19.70 10.32
CA ALA A 162 -1.59 -19.01 11.04
C ALA A 162 -2.87 -19.88 11.12
N THR A 163 -3.68 -19.66 12.15
CA THR A 163 -5.07 -20.09 12.18
C THR A 163 -5.88 -19.11 11.33
N VAL A 164 -6.49 -19.61 10.25
CA VAL A 164 -7.19 -18.79 9.26
C VAL A 164 -8.64 -19.25 9.13
N THR A 165 -9.56 -18.29 9.02
CA THR A 165 -10.99 -18.56 8.72
C THR A 165 -11.50 -17.56 7.70
N ILE A 166 -12.49 -17.98 6.89
CA ILE A 166 -13.28 -17.09 6.03
C ILE A 166 -14.65 -16.93 6.73
N GLU A 167 -15.01 -15.67 6.96
CA GLU A 167 -16.24 -15.29 7.65
C GLU A 167 -17.32 -14.87 6.63
N GLU A 168 -18.60 -15.07 6.96
CA GLU A 168 -19.73 -14.67 6.10
C GLU A 168 -20.11 -13.18 6.26
N VAL A 169 -19.08 -12.32 6.42
CA VAL A 169 -19.23 -10.86 6.62
C VAL A 169 -18.26 -10.08 5.73
N ASN A 170 -18.42 -8.75 5.65
CA ASN A 170 -17.51 -7.88 4.92
C ASN A 170 -16.18 -7.66 5.68
N TYR A 171 -15.26 -6.94 5.06
CA TYR A 171 -13.93 -6.67 5.62
C TYR A 171 -13.99 -5.93 6.96
N ASP A 172 -14.78 -4.87 7.07
CA ASP A 172 -14.84 -4.02 8.27
C ASP A 172 -15.44 -4.79 9.47
N ASP A 173 -16.39 -5.68 9.23
CA ASP A 173 -16.91 -6.60 10.24
C ASP A 173 -15.86 -7.63 10.67
N CYS A 174 -15.05 -8.14 9.74
CA CYS A 174 -13.90 -8.99 10.07
C CYS A 174 -12.89 -8.30 10.99
N VAL A 175 -12.61 -7.02 10.75
CA VAL A 175 -11.74 -6.20 11.62
C VAL A 175 -12.31 -6.12 13.04
N ARG A 176 -13.61 -5.83 13.17
CA ARG A 176 -14.31 -5.80 14.47
C ARG A 176 -14.27 -7.14 15.18
N MET A 177 -14.44 -8.25 14.44
CA MET A 177 -14.36 -9.62 15.00
C MET A 177 -12.95 -9.92 15.51
N ALA A 178 -11.90 -9.63 14.72
CA ALA A 178 -10.51 -9.86 15.10
C ALA A 178 -10.13 -9.05 16.35
N ALA A 179 -10.54 -7.79 16.42
CA ALA A 179 -10.31 -6.92 17.59
C ALA A 179 -11.01 -7.43 18.85
N ALA A 180 -12.27 -7.86 18.72
CA ALA A 180 -13.03 -8.40 19.84
C ALA A 180 -12.47 -9.75 20.35
N GLU A 181 -11.90 -10.56 19.49
CA GLU A 181 -11.26 -11.83 19.85
C GLU A 181 -9.90 -11.57 20.50
N ALA A 182 -9.08 -10.68 19.96
CA ALA A 182 -7.83 -10.27 20.56
C ALA A 182 -8.03 -9.79 22.01
N ALA A 183 -9.02 -8.93 22.23
CA ALA A 183 -9.33 -8.40 23.57
C ALA A 183 -9.76 -9.46 24.62
N LYS A 184 -10.23 -10.62 24.19
CA LYS A 184 -10.66 -11.74 25.04
C LYS A 184 -9.59 -12.83 25.20
N THR A 185 -8.52 -12.76 24.42
CA THR A 185 -7.44 -13.75 24.41
C THR A 185 -6.30 -13.27 25.31
N GLU A 186 -5.84 -14.11 26.21
CA GLU A 186 -4.65 -13.82 27.03
C GLU A 186 -3.45 -13.58 26.09
N HIS A 187 -2.77 -12.44 26.27
CA HIS A 187 -1.71 -11.98 25.35
C HIS A 187 -2.16 -11.90 23.87
N GLY A 188 -3.43 -11.58 23.65
CA GLY A 188 -3.99 -11.32 22.32
C GLY A 188 -3.75 -9.88 21.91
N ILE A 189 -3.18 -9.66 20.72
CA ILE A 189 -2.84 -8.34 20.17
C ILE A 189 -3.43 -8.19 18.77
N ILE A 190 -4.22 -7.15 18.55
CA ILE A 190 -4.68 -6.80 17.21
C ILE A 190 -3.54 -6.11 16.44
N VAL A 191 -3.25 -6.57 15.22
CA VAL A 191 -2.30 -5.95 14.29
C VAL A 191 -3.04 -5.66 12.99
N GLN A 192 -3.72 -4.52 12.97
CA GLN A 192 -4.54 -4.09 11.84
C GLN A 192 -3.93 -2.84 11.20
N ASP A 193 -3.96 -2.76 9.87
CA ASP A 193 -3.35 -1.68 9.10
C ASP A 193 -4.28 -0.47 8.87
N THR A 194 -5.29 -0.30 9.72
CA THR A 194 -6.11 0.90 9.81
C THR A 194 -6.15 1.40 11.26
N ALA A 195 -6.37 2.70 11.46
CA ALA A 195 -6.42 3.33 12.77
C ALA A 195 -7.82 3.85 13.07
N TRP A 196 -8.20 3.76 14.35
CA TRP A 196 -9.41 4.37 14.90
C TRP A 196 -9.10 4.92 16.29
N ASP A 197 -10.02 5.68 16.88
CA ASP A 197 -9.86 6.28 18.19
C ASP A 197 -9.51 5.22 19.26
N GLY A 198 -8.37 5.42 19.92
CA GLY A 198 -7.80 4.47 20.90
C GLY A 198 -6.98 3.32 20.30
N TYR A 199 -6.85 3.21 18.96
CA TYR A 199 -5.99 2.25 18.29
C TYR A 199 -5.13 2.96 17.25
N GLU A 200 -4.10 3.64 17.68
CA GLU A 200 -3.24 4.48 16.82
C GLU A 200 -1.77 4.03 16.82
N GLU A 201 -1.29 3.43 17.92
CA GLU A 201 0.13 3.12 18.08
C GLU A 201 0.62 2.04 17.09
N ILE A 202 -0.07 0.91 17.01
CA ILE A 202 0.30 -0.18 16.08
C ILE A 202 0.14 0.25 14.61
N PRO A 203 -0.95 0.91 14.19
CA PRO A 203 -1.05 1.49 12.85
C PRO A 203 0.06 2.46 12.50
N SER A 204 0.51 3.30 13.45
CA SER A 204 1.66 4.19 13.25
C SER A 204 2.95 3.41 12.95
N TRP A 205 3.20 2.34 13.68
CA TRP A 205 4.35 1.46 13.40
C TRP A 205 4.23 0.74 12.06
N ILE A 206 3.03 0.32 11.67
CA ILE A 206 2.78 -0.27 10.34
C ILE A 206 3.14 0.74 9.26
N MET A 207 2.71 1.99 9.38
CA MET A 207 3.05 3.05 8.42
C MET A 207 4.56 3.30 8.36
N GLN A 208 5.26 3.36 9.51
CA GLN A 208 6.71 3.46 9.55
C GLN A 208 7.39 2.27 8.85
N GLY A 209 6.87 1.06 9.04
CA GLY A 209 7.34 -0.14 8.34
C GLY A 209 7.24 0.00 6.81
N TYR A 210 6.13 0.53 6.30
CA TYR A 210 5.96 0.81 4.87
C TYR A 210 6.96 1.85 4.34
N GLY A 211 7.44 2.74 5.21
CA GLY A 211 8.47 3.72 4.89
C GLY A 211 9.77 3.09 4.36
N THR A 212 10.10 1.85 4.72
CA THR A 212 11.27 1.13 4.17
C THR A 212 11.27 1.13 2.65
N MET A 213 10.15 0.77 2.02
CA MET A 213 10.00 0.75 0.56
C MET A 213 10.23 2.13 -0.04
N VAL A 214 9.69 3.17 0.60
CA VAL A 214 9.77 4.55 0.11
C VAL A 214 11.18 5.09 0.22
N MET A 215 11.87 4.81 1.34
CA MET A 215 13.28 5.19 1.54
C MET A 215 14.19 4.50 0.51
N GLU A 216 13.95 3.22 0.22
CA GLU A 216 14.68 2.51 -0.84
C GLU A 216 14.45 3.15 -2.21
N ALA A 217 13.19 3.46 -2.57
CA ALA A 217 12.85 4.10 -3.84
C ALA A 217 13.54 5.47 -4.00
N ASP A 218 13.52 6.28 -2.95
CA ASP A 218 14.17 7.60 -2.95
C ASP A 218 15.69 7.49 -3.12
N GLN A 219 16.33 6.51 -2.46
CA GLN A 219 17.75 6.27 -2.62
C GLN A 219 18.07 5.78 -4.05
N GLN A 220 17.30 4.85 -4.58
CA GLN A 220 17.48 4.32 -5.93
C GLN A 220 17.27 5.40 -7.01
N LEU A 221 16.32 6.32 -6.84
CA LEU A 221 16.16 7.48 -7.71
C LEU A 221 17.42 8.36 -7.73
N LYS A 222 18.02 8.62 -6.57
CA LYS A 222 19.28 9.38 -6.49
C LYS A 222 20.44 8.67 -7.16
N GLU A 223 20.54 7.35 -7.02
CA GLU A 223 21.53 6.52 -7.71
C GLU A 223 21.33 6.56 -9.24
N ALA A 224 20.07 6.73 -9.70
CA ALA A 224 19.73 6.97 -11.11
C ALA A 224 19.92 8.44 -11.58
N GLY A 225 20.46 9.32 -10.72
CA GLY A 225 20.68 10.73 -11.05
C GLY A 225 19.45 11.63 -10.95
N ILE A 226 18.42 11.17 -10.25
CA ILE A 226 17.18 11.91 -10.00
C ILE A 226 17.16 12.33 -8.53
N ASP A 227 17.42 13.60 -8.25
CA ASP A 227 17.49 14.14 -6.89
C ASP A 227 16.21 13.92 -6.09
N ARG A 228 15.05 14.01 -6.75
CA ARG A 228 13.72 13.71 -6.21
C ARG A 228 12.72 13.44 -7.33
N PRO A 229 11.65 12.66 -7.09
CA PRO A 229 10.53 12.59 -8.01
C PRO A 229 9.82 13.96 -8.05
N THR A 230 9.28 14.33 -9.21
CA THR A 230 8.38 15.50 -9.32
C THR A 230 6.94 15.13 -9.05
N HIS A 231 6.59 13.87 -9.33
CA HIS A 231 5.25 13.31 -9.16
C HIS A 231 5.35 11.93 -8.52
N VAL A 232 4.46 11.66 -7.58
CA VAL A 232 4.31 10.35 -6.95
C VAL A 232 2.85 9.94 -7.02
N PHE A 233 2.58 8.80 -7.68
CA PHE A 233 1.27 8.19 -7.72
C PHE A 233 1.27 6.98 -6.78
N VAL A 234 0.34 6.96 -5.86
CA VAL A 234 0.22 5.89 -4.86
C VAL A 234 -1.24 5.49 -4.68
N GLN A 235 -1.48 4.20 -4.59
CA GLN A 235 -2.81 3.66 -4.33
C GLN A 235 -3.16 3.67 -2.84
N ALA A 236 -4.47 3.76 -2.56
CA ALA A 236 -4.99 3.68 -1.20
C ALA A 236 -6.22 2.77 -1.10
N GLY A 237 -6.21 1.89 -0.10
CA GLY A 237 -7.40 1.34 0.52
C GLY A 237 -7.76 2.22 1.71
N VAL A 238 -7.46 1.78 2.94
CA VAL A 238 -7.66 2.60 4.16
C VAL A 238 -6.81 3.89 4.23
N GLY A 239 -5.75 4.01 3.42
CA GLY A 239 -4.87 5.17 3.40
C GLY A 239 -3.56 5.04 4.18
N SER A 240 -3.28 3.92 4.85
CA SER A 240 -2.02 3.73 5.60
C SER A 240 -0.79 3.74 4.72
N LEU A 241 -0.82 3.02 3.57
CA LEU A 241 0.27 3.05 2.59
C LEU A 241 0.44 4.45 2.01
N ALA A 242 -0.66 5.03 1.52
CA ALA A 242 -0.61 6.37 0.94
C ALA A 242 -0.11 7.41 1.94
N GLY A 243 -0.57 7.35 3.20
CA GLY A 243 -0.08 8.20 4.29
C GLY A 243 1.42 8.02 4.56
N ALA A 244 1.92 6.78 4.50
CA ALA A 244 3.35 6.53 4.66
C ALA A 244 4.18 7.11 3.51
N VAL A 245 3.76 6.91 2.26
CA VAL A 245 4.46 7.42 1.06
C VAL A 245 4.43 8.94 1.03
N VAL A 246 3.23 9.52 1.13
CA VAL A 246 3.03 10.97 1.12
C VAL A 246 3.75 11.63 2.29
N GLY A 247 3.63 11.08 3.49
CA GLY A 247 4.27 11.60 4.69
C GLY A 247 5.79 11.62 4.59
N TYR A 248 6.41 10.54 4.10
CA TYR A 248 7.86 10.49 3.91
C TYR A 248 8.36 11.57 2.96
N PHE A 249 7.77 11.69 1.77
CA PHE A 249 8.20 12.69 0.79
C PHE A 249 7.87 14.11 1.23
N ALA A 250 6.73 14.35 1.88
CA ALA A 250 6.36 15.64 2.42
C ALA A 250 7.32 16.07 3.54
N HIS A 251 7.67 15.15 4.46
CA HIS A 251 8.61 15.43 5.53
C HIS A 251 10.02 15.67 5.00
N LYS A 252 10.48 14.85 4.04
CA LYS A 252 11.83 14.95 3.50
C LYS A 252 12.04 16.17 2.62
N TYR A 253 11.08 16.50 1.76
CA TYR A 253 11.18 17.56 0.77
C TYR A 253 10.30 18.77 1.10
N LYS A 254 10.24 19.15 2.38
CA LYS A 254 9.37 20.23 2.94
C LYS A 254 9.24 21.46 2.06
N GLU A 255 10.37 21.96 1.53
CA GLU A 255 10.43 23.20 0.73
C GLU A 255 9.96 23.00 -0.72
N ASN A 256 10.02 21.76 -1.22
CA ASN A 256 9.67 21.45 -2.59
C ASN A 256 9.17 19.98 -2.71
N PRO A 257 8.03 19.65 -2.11
CA PRO A 257 7.48 18.30 -2.16
C PRO A 257 7.04 17.93 -3.58
N PRO A 258 7.06 16.65 -3.96
CA PRO A 258 6.45 16.18 -5.19
C PRO A 258 4.94 16.47 -5.24
N VAL A 259 4.38 16.53 -6.45
CA VAL A 259 2.92 16.44 -6.64
C VAL A 259 2.49 15.03 -6.23
N MET A 260 1.68 14.92 -5.16
CA MET A 260 1.21 13.66 -4.61
C MET A 260 -0.18 13.34 -5.13
N VAL A 261 -0.33 12.13 -5.70
CA VAL A 261 -1.58 11.68 -6.30
C VAL A 261 -2.02 10.38 -5.64
N VAL A 262 -3.21 10.38 -5.05
CA VAL A 262 -3.79 9.19 -4.42
C VAL A 262 -4.83 8.58 -5.35
N CYS A 263 -4.69 7.26 -5.60
CA CYS A 263 -5.56 6.47 -6.47
C CYS A 263 -6.38 5.48 -5.63
N GLU A 264 -7.69 5.53 -5.71
CA GLU A 264 -8.60 4.61 -5.03
C GLU A 264 -9.45 3.83 -6.03
N ALA A 265 -9.91 2.65 -5.65
CA ALA A 265 -10.92 1.93 -6.41
C ALA A 265 -12.27 2.67 -6.34
N SER A 266 -12.95 2.87 -7.48
CA SER A 266 -14.22 3.62 -7.53
C SER A 266 -15.35 3.01 -6.68
N ALA A 267 -15.27 1.71 -6.38
CA ALA A 267 -16.19 1.03 -5.47
C ALA A 267 -15.90 1.29 -3.97
N ALA A 268 -14.71 1.84 -3.63
CA ALA A 268 -14.20 1.97 -2.26
C ALA A 268 -13.39 3.27 -2.09
N ASP A 269 -13.90 4.39 -2.60
CA ASP A 269 -13.23 5.67 -2.74
C ASP A 269 -13.46 6.62 -1.54
N CYS A 270 -13.22 6.12 -0.32
CA CYS A 270 -13.53 6.85 0.92
C CYS A 270 -12.69 8.12 1.10
N LEU A 271 -11.42 8.12 0.69
CA LEU A 271 -10.56 9.31 0.78
C LEU A 271 -10.94 10.37 -0.26
N TYR A 272 -11.26 9.96 -1.50
CA TYR A 272 -11.77 10.85 -2.53
C TYR A 272 -13.07 11.53 -2.06
N ARG A 273 -14.02 10.76 -1.52
CA ARG A 273 -15.28 11.33 -0.98
C ARG A 273 -15.04 12.23 0.21
N SER A 274 -14.08 11.91 1.06
CA SER A 274 -13.66 12.77 2.17
C SER A 274 -13.04 14.06 1.65
N ALA A 275 -12.22 14.00 0.59
CA ALA A 275 -11.62 15.16 -0.05
C ALA A 275 -12.64 16.07 -0.75
N MET A 276 -13.78 15.51 -1.20
CA MET A 276 -14.91 16.30 -1.71
C MET A 276 -15.65 17.08 -0.63
N LYS A 277 -15.38 16.77 0.66
CA LYS A 277 -15.86 17.56 1.80
C LYS A 277 -14.77 18.51 2.25
N GLU A 278 -14.86 19.76 1.87
CA GLU A 278 -13.87 20.79 2.20
C GLU A 278 -13.60 20.92 3.72
N SER A 279 -14.52 20.50 4.58
CA SER A 279 -14.36 20.46 6.04
C SER A 279 -13.26 19.51 6.51
N GLY A 280 -12.92 18.49 5.71
CA GLY A 280 -11.99 17.43 6.07
C GLY A 280 -12.58 16.31 6.91
N ASP A 281 -13.90 16.25 7.02
CA ASP A 281 -14.59 15.15 7.69
C ASP A 281 -14.47 13.87 6.86
N LEU A 282 -14.20 12.75 7.52
CA LEU A 282 -14.14 11.44 6.88
C LEU A 282 -15.51 10.99 6.40
N VAL A 283 -15.53 10.36 5.23
CA VAL A 283 -16.72 9.75 4.62
C VAL A 283 -16.47 8.26 4.45
N ASN A 284 -17.24 7.45 5.14
CA ASN A 284 -17.20 6.00 4.98
C ASN A 284 -18.01 5.56 3.74
N VAL A 285 -17.52 4.54 3.06
CA VAL A 285 -18.20 3.88 1.93
C VAL A 285 -18.63 2.50 2.38
N GLY A 286 -19.93 2.26 2.36
CA GLY A 286 -20.53 0.96 2.70
C GLY A 286 -20.89 0.14 1.46
N GLY A 287 -21.37 -1.08 1.69
CA GLY A 287 -21.79 -2.01 0.65
C GLY A 287 -20.80 -3.15 0.42
N ASP A 288 -20.88 -3.78 -0.74
CA ASP A 288 -20.04 -4.96 -1.07
C ASP A 288 -18.60 -4.59 -1.45
N LEU A 289 -18.32 -3.31 -1.73
CA LEU A 289 -16.99 -2.77 -2.10
C LEU A 289 -16.30 -3.57 -3.21
N GLN A 290 -17.07 -4.11 -4.17
CA GLN A 290 -16.55 -5.03 -5.17
C GLN A 290 -15.70 -4.32 -6.21
N THR A 291 -14.43 -4.72 -6.30
CA THR A 291 -13.45 -4.27 -7.28
C THR A 291 -12.43 -5.38 -7.52
N ILE A 292 -11.78 -5.36 -8.69
CA ILE A 292 -10.62 -6.24 -8.93
C ILE A 292 -9.42 -5.86 -8.07
N MET A 293 -9.33 -4.61 -7.64
CA MET A 293 -8.29 -4.08 -6.75
C MET A 293 -8.58 -4.49 -5.29
N ALA A 294 -8.54 -5.79 -5.02
CA ALA A 294 -8.98 -6.35 -3.75
C ALA A 294 -8.24 -5.77 -2.53
N GLY A 295 -6.96 -5.45 -2.66
CA GLY A 295 -6.19 -4.78 -1.61
C GLY A 295 -6.61 -3.33 -1.31
N LEU A 296 -7.50 -2.75 -2.13
CA LEU A 296 -8.06 -1.41 -1.96
C LEU A 296 -9.54 -1.41 -1.59
N ALA A 297 -10.18 -2.58 -1.45
CA ALA A 297 -11.60 -2.74 -1.16
C ALA A 297 -11.93 -2.45 0.32
N CYS A 298 -11.68 -1.23 0.78
CA CYS A 298 -11.83 -0.78 2.16
C CYS A 298 -12.68 0.48 2.21
N GLY A 299 -13.72 0.49 3.04
CA GLY A 299 -14.68 1.59 3.12
C GLY A 299 -14.41 2.61 4.22
N GLU A 300 -13.58 2.27 5.21
CA GLU A 300 -13.28 3.11 6.37
C GLU A 300 -11.82 3.56 6.37
N ALA A 301 -11.59 4.88 6.37
CA ALA A 301 -10.25 5.43 6.26
C ALA A 301 -9.46 5.36 7.58
N ASN A 302 -8.14 5.17 7.46
CA ASN A 302 -7.20 5.32 8.57
C ASN A 302 -7.11 6.80 8.98
N THR A 303 -7.44 7.10 10.23
CA THR A 303 -7.48 8.48 10.76
C THR A 303 -6.11 9.16 10.77
N ILE A 304 -5.02 8.41 11.06
CA ILE A 304 -3.64 8.91 11.02
C ILE A 304 -3.22 9.19 9.57
N GLY A 305 -3.50 8.22 8.68
CA GLY A 305 -3.24 8.39 7.25
C GLY A 305 -3.96 9.60 6.67
N TRP A 306 -5.23 9.78 7.02
CA TRP A 306 -6.03 10.92 6.58
C TRP A 306 -5.47 12.26 7.03
N ASP A 307 -4.98 12.37 8.27
CA ASP A 307 -4.36 13.60 8.77
C ASP A 307 -3.17 14.03 7.90
N ILE A 308 -2.32 13.10 7.49
CA ILE A 308 -1.22 13.37 6.57
C ILE A 308 -1.75 13.69 5.15
N LEU A 309 -2.67 12.86 4.63
CA LEU A 309 -3.14 12.97 3.26
C LEU A 309 -3.90 14.27 2.99
N ARG A 310 -4.77 14.71 3.91
CA ARG A 310 -5.50 15.98 3.76
C ARG A 310 -4.58 17.20 3.70
N ASN A 311 -3.38 17.11 4.31
CA ASN A 311 -2.41 18.20 4.33
C ASN A 311 -1.48 18.20 3.10
N HIS A 312 -1.16 17.04 2.51
CA HIS A 312 -0.05 16.91 1.58
C HIS A 312 -0.39 16.34 0.20
N VAL A 313 -1.56 15.73 0.01
CA VAL A 313 -1.97 15.24 -1.32
C VAL A 313 -2.38 16.42 -2.20
N SER A 314 -2.01 16.34 -3.48
CA SER A 314 -2.40 17.33 -4.49
C SER A 314 -3.72 16.97 -5.18
N VAL A 315 -3.89 15.69 -5.51
CA VAL A 315 -5.08 15.18 -6.22
C VAL A 315 -5.50 13.83 -5.64
N PHE A 316 -6.79 13.68 -5.37
CA PHE A 316 -7.43 12.41 -5.07
C PHE A 316 -8.22 11.93 -6.29
N ALA A 317 -8.07 10.66 -6.66
CA ALA A 317 -8.73 10.06 -7.81
C ALA A 317 -9.46 8.76 -7.45
N SER A 318 -10.70 8.65 -7.93
CA SER A 318 -11.55 7.47 -7.88
C SER A 318 -11.46 6.76 -9.22
N CYS A 319 -10.77 5.62 -9.27
CA CYS A 319 -10.36 4.94 -10.48
C CYS A 319 -11.23 3.70 -10.75
N PRO A 320 -11.79 3.56 -11.94
CA PRO A 320 -12.52 2.36 -12.33
C PRO A 320 -11.59 1.17 -12.60
N ASP A 321 -12.12 -0.06 -12.46
CA ASP A 321 -11.37 -1.31 -12.59
C ASP A 321 -10.63 -1.46 -13.93
N TRP A 322 -11.20 -0.97 -15.03
CA TRP A 322 -10.55 -1.04 -16.35
C TRP A 322 -9.18 -0.32 -16.39
N MET A 323 -9.02 0.71 -15.58
CA MET A 323 -7.77 1.50 -15.52
C MET A 323 -6.65 0.66 -14.90
N SER A 324 -6.93 -0.03 -13.81
CA SER A 324 -6.01 -1.00 -13.22
C SER A 324 -5.70 -2.12 -14.19
N ALA A 325 -6.71 -2.73 -14.80
CA ALA A 325 -6.53 -3.82 -15.76
C ALA A 325 -5.70 -3.39 -16.99
N LYS A 326 -5.88 -2.15 -17.49
CA LYS A 326 -5.06 -1.57 -18.58
C LYS A 326 -3.59 -1.51 -18.18
N ALA A 327 -3.30 -1.01 -16.98
CA ALA A 327 -1.93 -0.90 -16.50
C ALA A 327 -1.29 -2.27 -16.23
N THR A 328 -2.04 -3.24 -15.71
CA THR A 328 -1.58 -4.62 -15.58
C THR A 328 -1.11 -5.18 -16.92
N ARG A 329 -1.86 -4.90 -18.02
CA ARG A 329 -1.46 -5.30 -19.38
C ARG A 329 -0.25 -4.51 -19.89
N ILE A 330 -0.12 -3.22 -19.57
CA ILE A 330 1.05 -2.42 -19.93
C ILE A 330 2.31 -2.98 -19.29
N TYR A 331 2.27 -3.28 -18.00
CA TYR A 331 3.38 -3.93 -17.29
C TYR A 331 3.72 -5.32 -17.84
N ALA A 332 2.70 -6.10 -18.22
CA ALA A 332 2.87 -7.46 -18.75
C ALA A 332 3.31 -7.48 -20.23
N ASN A 333 3.14 -6.39 -20.96
CA ASN A 333 3.55 -6.26 -22.35
C ASN A 333 4.21 -4.90 -22.57
N PRO A 334 5.45 -4.72 -22.07
CA PRO A 334 6.15 -3.45 -22.09
C PRO A 334 6.51 -2.98 -23.49
N LEU A 335 6.79 -1.67 -23.63
CA LEU A 335 7.32 -1.09 -24.85
C LEU A 335 8.84 -1.34 -24.95
N GLY A 336 9.30 -1.64 -26.16
CA GLY A 336 10.72 -1.71 -26.49
C GLY A 336 11.54 -2.57 -25.53
N ASN A 337 12.46 -1.94 -24.81
CA ASN A 337 13.35 -2.59 -23.85
C ASN A 337 12.94 -2.40 -22.39
N ASP A 338 11.77 -1.80 -22.14
CA ASP A 338 11.27 -1.66 -20.77
C ASP A 338 11.12 -3.05 -20.10
N PRO A 339 11.36 -3.15 -18.80
CA PRO A 339 11.27 -4.42 -18.08
C PRO A 339 9.83 -4.93 -18.03
N HIS A 340 9.68 -6.24 -18.16
CA HIS A 340 8.43 -6.93 -17.85
C HIS A 340 8.21 -6.92 -16.33
N ILE A 341 7.07 -6.38 -15.87
CA ILE A 341 6.70 -6.33 -14.47
C ILE A 341 5.41 -7.14 -14.27
N VAL A 342 5.44 -8.07 -13.33
CA VAL A 342 4.23 -8.78 -12.88
C VAL A 342 3.63 -7.96 -11.75
N SER A 343 2.65 -7.11 -12.07
CA SER A 343 1.94 -6.27 -11.10
C SER A 343 0.49 -6.74 -10.95
N GLY A 344 0.07 -6.99 -9.73
CA GLY A 344 -1.32 -7.27 -9.41
C GLY A 344 -2.21 -6.02 -9.57
N GLU A 345 -3.51 -6.24 -9.45
CA GLU A 345 -4.51 -5.25 -9.79
C GLU A 345 -4.41 -3.98 -8.92
N SER A 346 -4.22 -4.17 -7.60
CA SER A 346 -4.05 -3.03 -6.68
C SER A 346 -2.73 -2.28 -6.93
N GLY A 347 -1.67 -3.00 -7.36
CA GLY A 347 -0.36 -2.43 -7.67
C GLY A 347 -0.33 -1.64 -8.97
N SER A 348 -1.25 -1.92 -9.88
CA SER A 348 -1.22 -1.38 -11.24
C SER A 348 -1.90 -0.02 -11.39
N VAL A 349 -2.89 0.31 -10.57
CA VAL A 349 -3.71 1.50 -10.75
C VAL A 349 -2.94 2.84 -10.75
N PRO A 350 -1.82 3.02 -10.02
CA PRO A 350 -1.02 4.25 -10.12
C PRO A 350 -0.50 4.52 -11.53
N LEU A 351 0.05 3.47 -12.19
CA LEU A 351 0.45 3.61 -13.60
C LEU A 351 -0.77 3.83 -14.49
N GLY A 352 -1.91 3.20 -14.21
CA GLY A 352 -3.14 3.36 -14.97
C GLY A 352 -3.64 4.80 -15.00
N LEU A 353 -3.64 5.46 -13.84
CA LEU A 353 -4.02 6.87 -13.74
C LEU A 353 -3.00 7.79 -14.41
N CYS A 354 -1.70 7.56 -14.19
CA CYS A 354 -0.61 8.30 -14.83
C CYS A 354 -0.70 8.19 -16.38
N PHE A 355 -0.87 6.96 -16.88
CA PHE A 355 -1.03 6.70 -18.32
C PHE A 355 -2.25 7.44 -18.88
N THR A 356 -3.40 7.35 -18.22
CA THR A 356 -4.62 8.01 -18.65
C THR A 356 -4.48 9.52 -18.69
N ALA A 357 -3.86 10.12 -17.65
CA ALA A 357 -3.63 11.56 -17.59
C ALA A 357 -2.72 12.08 -18.71
N LEU A 358 -1.75 11.26 -19.17
CA LEU A 358 -0.78 11.66 -20.19
C LEU A 358 -1.24 11.35 -21.62
N HIS A 359 -1.98 10.27 -21.81
CA HIS A 359 -2.32 9.71 -23.12
C HIS A 359 -3.70 10.08 -23.63
N ASP A 360 -4.71 10.14 -22.73
CA ASP A 360 -6.10 10.27 -23.15
C ASP A 360 -6.50 11.74 -23.25
N GLU A 361 -6.94 12.20 -24.40
CA GLU A 361 -7.37 13.59 -24.66
C GLU A 361 -8.48 14.04 -23.70
N ASP A 362 -9.38 13.13 -23.30
CA ASP A 362 -10.45 13.40 -22.34
C ASP A 362 -9.94 13.62 -20.89
N ALA A 363 -8.65 13.37 -20.63
CA ALA A 363 -8.00 13.59 -19.34
C ALA A 363 -7.12 14.83 -19.30
N LYS A 364 -7.23 15.72 -20.29
CA LYS A 364 -6.40 16.92 -20.40
C LYS A 364 -6.48 17.80 -19.14
N ASP A 365 -7.68 17.99 -18.61
CA ASP A 365 -7.87 18.78 -17.39
C ASP A 365 -7.14 18.17 -16.18
N LEU A 366 -7.08 16.84 -16.09
CA LEU A 366 -6.31 16.13 -15.08
C LEU A 366 -4.80 16.34 -15.28
N LYS A 367 -4.31 16.21 -16.51
CA LYS A 367 -2.90 16.48 -16.84
C LYS A 367 -2.49 17.91 -16.43
N GLU A 368 -3.33 18.89 -16.74
CA GLU A 368 -3.11 20.30 -16.37
C GLU A 368 -3.12 20.49 -14.84
N ALA A 369 -4.08 19.88 -14.13
CA ALA A 369 -4.17 19.94 -12.67
C ALA A 369 -2.94 19.31 -11.99
N LEU A 370 -2.40 18.23 -12.56
CA LEU A 370 -1.19 17.55 -12.10
C LEU A 370 0.09 18.29 -12.53
N LYS A 371 0.03 19.21 -13.50
CA LYS A 371 1.20 19.90 -14.08
C LYS A 371 2.21 18.92 -14.68
N LEU A 372 1.73 17.83 -15.29
CA LEU A 372 2.59 16.86 -15.97
C LEU A 372 3.12 17.43 -17.29
N ASP A 373 4.44 17.40 -17.47
CA ASP A 373 5.16 17.93 -18.63
C ASP A 373 6.40 17.08 -18.97
N GLU A 374 7.16 17.52 -19.97
CA GLU A 374 8.38 16.86 -20.44
C GLU A 374 9.53 16.85 -19.42
N ASN A 375 9.43 17.58 -18.31
CA ASN A 375 10.42 17.62 -17.23
C ASN A 375 10.01 16.73 -16.04
N SER A 376 8.85 16.10 -16.11
CA SER A 376 8.28 15.32 -15.02
C SER A 376 9.05 14.00 -14.82
N ASN A 377 9.56 13.79 -13.59
CA ASN A 377 10.09 12.51 -13.10
C ASN A 377 9.00 11.84 -12.24
N VAL A 378 8.38 10.80 -12.77
CA VAL A 378 7.25 10.13 -12.15
C VAL A 378 7.70 8.88 -11.38
N LEU A 379 7.26 8.73 -10.15
CA LEU A 379 7.36 7.52 -9.35
C LEU A 379 5.97 6.89 -9.21
N VAL A 380 5.85 5.63 -9.58
CA VAL A 380 4.69 4.77 -9.31
C VAL A 380 5.11 3.59 -8.44
N ILE A 381 4.19 3.00 -7.71
CA ILE A 381 4.48 1.88 -6.81
C ILE A 381 3.61 0.68 -7.18
N SER A 382 4.25 -0.40 -7.65
CA SER A 382 3.63 -1.72 -7.80
C SER A 382 3.77 -2.47 -6.48
N THR A 383 2.69 -2.52 -5.72
CA THR A 383 2.70 -3.04 -4.34
C THR A 383 2.63 -4.55 -4.22
N GLU A 384 2.29 -5.23 -5.30
CA GLU A 384 2.11 -6.69 -5.33
C GLU A 384 2.34 -7.25 -6.73
N GLY A 385 2.71 -8.52 -6.80
CA GLY A 385 2.67 -9.30 -8.04
C GLY A 385 1.30 -9.98 -8.23
N ASP A 386 1.30 -11.09 -8.98
CA ASP A 386 0.10 -11.90 -9.25
C ASP A 386 -0.36 -12.70 -8.01
N THR A 387 -0.79 -12.01 -6.97
CA THR A 387 -1.27 -12.65 -5.73
C THR A 387 -2.51 -13.53 -5.95
N ASP A 388 -3.24 -13.29 -7.05
CA ASP A 388 -4.25 -14.17 -7.64
C ASP A 388 -3.88 -14.48 -9.10
N PRO A 389 -3.10 -15.55 -9.37
CA PRO A 389 -2.61 -15.85 -10.70
C PRO A 389 -3.71 -16.18 -11.72
N VAL A 390 -4.89 -16.59 -11.28
CA VAL A 390 -6.04 -16.85 -12.16
C VAL A 390 -6.56 -15.52 -12.68
N ARG A 391 -6.87 -14.61 -11.77
CA ARG A 391 -7.36 -13.26 -12.14
C ARG A 391 -6.35 -12.49 -12.99
N TYR A 392 -5.08 -12.56 -12.65
CA TYR A 392 -4.01 -11.94 -13.44
C TYR A 392 -4.03 -12.42 -14.90
N ARG A 393 -4.17 -13.73 -15.15
CA ARG A 393 -4.25 -14.28 -16.50
C ARG A 393 -5.53 -13.87 -17.23
N GLU A 394 -6.68 -13.89 -16.58
CA GLU A 394 -7.94 -13.39 -17.16
C GLU A 394 -7.80 -11.94 -17.64
N ILE A 395 -7.08 -11.10 -16.89
CA ILE A 395 -6.83 -9.71 -17.29
C ILE A 395 -5.84 -9.66 -18.47
N VAL A 396 -4.71 -10.34 -18.36
CA VAL A 396 -3.61 -10.20 -19.33
C VAL A 396 -3.86 -11.00 -20.61
N TRP A 397 -4.36 -12.26 -20.52
CA TRP A 397 -4.53 -13.15 -21.66
C TRP A 397 -5.91 -13.02 -22.29
N ASP A 398 -6.95 -12.95 -21.46
CA ASP A 398 -8.32 -12.96 -21.94
C ASP A 398 -8.91 -11.55 -22.12
N GLY A 399 -8.16 -10.51 -21.70
CA GLY A 399 -8.56 -9.11 -21.87
C GLY A 399 -9.71 -8.66 -20.96
N LEU A 400 -9.93 -9.37 -19.84
CA LEU A 400 -10.99 -9.02 -18.89
C LEU A 400 -10.82 -7.56 -18.40
N TYR A 401 -11.93 -6.86 -18.22
CA TYR A 401 -11.97 -5.42 -17.91
C TYR A 401 -11.29 -4.56 -18.99
N GLY A 402 -11.37 -4.96 -20.25
CA GLY A 402 -11.04 -4.10 -21.40
C GLY A 402 -12.03 -2.93 -21.49
N THR A 403 -11.59 -1.82 -22.11
CA THR A 403 -12.51 -0.75 -22.50
C THR A 403 -13.38 -1.20 -23.66
N ASN A 404 -14.69 -0.88 -23.66
CA ASN A 404 -15.66 -1.33 -24.66
C ASN A 404 -15.40 -0.85 -26.10
N GLU A 405 -14.39 -0.01 -26.35
CA GLU A 405 -14.04 0.48 -27.69
C GLU A 405 -13.46 -0.56 -28.66
N SER A 406 -12.90 -1.66 -28.17
CA SER A 406 -12.31 -2.68 -29.03
C SER A 406 -13.34 -3.55 -29.75
N LEU A 407 -14.63 -3.46 -29.36
CA LEU A 407 -15.71 -4.27 -29.92
C LEU A 407 -16.59 -3.52 -30.94
N SER A 408 -16.35 -2.23 -31.20
CA SER A 408 -17.14 -1.40 -32.11
C SER A 408 -16.43 -0.97 -33.40
N LYS A 409 -15.30 -1.62 -33.74
CA LYS A 409 -14.65 -1.43 -35.06
C LYS A 409 -14.61 -2.70 -35.86
#